data_f136e27d230a34321ed3c2e741b32ba8
#
_entry.id   f136e27d230a34321ed3c2e741b32ba8
#
_cell.length_a   1.000
_cell.length_b   1.000
_cell.length_c   1.000
_cell.angle_alpha   90.00
_cell.angle_beta   90.00
_cell.angle_gamma   90.00
#
_symmetry.space_group_name_H-M   'P 1'
#
loop_
_entity.id
_entity.type
_entity.pdbx_description
1 polymer ?
#
loop_
_entity_poly.entity_id
_entity_poly.type
_entity_poly.pdbx_seq_one_letter_code
_entity_poly.pdbx_strand_id
1 'polypeptide(L)'
;MLKEGQKLPSFKLNNQKGDAVKLPAKDMTLIYFYPKADTPGCTKESCEFQSNLKKFNKFETTVFGISKDSVQRQSKFAEKYKLKFNLLSDESEKICEKFGVWVNKSMYGRTYKGIERSTFLVGKNGKILKIWRKVKV
;
A
#
# COMPACT_ATOMS: atom_id res chain seq x y z
N MET A 1 -11.61 4.83 11.93
CA MET A 1 -10.18 4.76 11.54
C MET A 1 -9.50 3.61 12.28
N LEU A 2 -8.71 2.83 11.57
CA LEU A 2 -8.00 1.69 12.15
C LEU A 2 -6.86 2.14 13.06
N LYS A 3 -6.66 1.41 14.17
CA LYS A 3 -5.64 1.72 15.18
C LYS A 3 -4.77 0.49 15.45
N GLU A 4 -3.59 0.73 16.01
CA GLU A 4 -2.73 -0.35 16.49
C GLU A 4 -3.48 -1.22 17.50
N GLY A 5 -3.28 -2.52 17.42
CA GLY A 5 -3.96 -3.50 18.26
C GLY A 5 -5.30 -3.99 17.74
N GLN A 6 -5.90 -3.28 16.78
CA GLN A 6 -7.16 -3.73 16.19
C GLN A 6 -6.93 -4.80 15.14
N LYS A 7 -7.92 -5.68 14.99
CA LYS A 7 -7.89 -6.69 13.93
C LYS A 7 -8.21 -6.04 12.59
N LEU A 8 -7.41 -6.34 11.58
CA LEU A 8 -7.64 -5.85 10.23
C LEU A 8 -8.83 -6.58 9.61
N PRO A 9 -9.89 -5.86 9.17
CA PRO A 9 -10.95 -6.49 8.42
C PRO A 9 -10.40 -7.05 7.12
N SER A 10 -10.84 -8.24 6.72
CA SER A 10 -10.37 -8.79 5.45
C SER A 10 -10.99 -8.04 4.27
N PHE A 11 -10.23 -7.92 3.20
CA PHE A 11 -10.69 -7.28 1.97
C PHE A 11 -9.95 -7.85 0.77
N LYS A 12 -10.47 -7.59 -0.42
CA LYS A 12 -9.85 -8.01 -1.69
C LYS A 12 -9.67 -6.82 -2.59
N LEU A 13 -8.52 -6.78 -3.27
CA LEU A 13 -8.24 -5.81 -4.33
C LEU A 13 -7.51 -6.54 -5.46
N ASN A 14 -7.64 -6.02 -6.68
CA ASN A 14 -6.92 -6.59 -7.81
C ASN A 14 -5.48 -6.10 -7.83
N ASN A 15 -4.54 -7.01 -8.14
CA ASN A 15 -3.15 -6.66 -8.29
C ASN A 15 -2.83 -6.20 -9.71
N GLN A 16 -1.55 -5.94 -10.00
CA GLN A 16 -1.08 -5.47 -11.30
C GLN A 16 -1.29 -6.47 -12.44
N LYS A 17 -1.57 -7.72 -12.11
CA LYS A 17 -1.88 -8.76 -13.10
C LYS A 17 -3.39 -8.96 -13.29
N GLY A 18 -4.20 -8.20 -12.57
CA GLY A 18 -5.65 -8.35 -12.60
C GLY A 18 -6.20 -9.46 -11.72
N ASP A 19 -5.36 -10.09 -10.90
CA ASP A 19 -5.79 -11.15 -9.99
C ASP A 19 -6.31 -10.56 -8.68
N ALA A 20 -7.40 -11.12 -8.16
CA ALA A 20 -7.93 -10.71 -6.86
C ALA A 20 -7.03 -11.24 -5.74
N VAL A 21 -6.60 -10.33 -4.87
CA VAL A 21 -5.73 -10.64 -3.75
C VAL A 21 -6.46 -10.33 -2.44
N LYS A 22 -6.49 -11.30 -1.54
CA LYS A 22 -7.13 -11.14 -0.23
C LYS A 22 -6.09 -10.75 0.82
N LEU A 23 -6.42 -9.75 1.62
CA LEU A 23 -5.60 -9.31 2.76
C LEU A 23 -6.41 -9.48 4.04
N PRO A 24 -5.76 -9.71 5.20
CA PRO A 24 -4.31 -9.89 5.35
C PRO A 24 -3.84 -11.24 4.80
N ALA A 25 -2.54 -11.36 4.56
CA ALA A 25 -1.91 -12.62 4.15
C ALA A 25 -1.82 -13.57 5.36
N LYS A 26 -1.50 -14.85 5.10
CA LYS A 26 -1.29 -15.84 6.17
C LYS A 26 -0.08 -15.50 7.04
N ASP A 27 0.95 -14.96 6.41
CA ASP A 27 2.16 -14.50 7.10
C ASP A 27 1.97 -13.08 7.60
N MET A 28 3.01 -12.46 8.10
CA MET A 28 2.97 -11.04 8.41
C MET A 28 2.70 -10.24 7.13
N THR A 29 1.91 -9.20 7.24
CA THR A 29 1.50 -8.37 6.11
C THR A 29 2.01 -6.96 6.31
N LEU A 30 2.77 -6.43 5.35
CA LEU A 30 3.17 -5.04 5.33
C LEU A 30 2.45 -4.35 4.18
N ILE A 31 1.66 -3.32 4.51
CA ILE A 31 0.88 -2.58 3.53
C ILE A 31 1.40 -1.14 3.52
N TYR A 32 1.83 -0.64 2.35
CA TYR A 32 2.13 0.78 2.23
C TYR A 32 1.19 1.43 1.21
N PHE A 33 0.65 2.58 1.59
CA PHE A 33 -0.22 3.38 0.73
C PHE A 33 0.59 4.49 0.12
N TYR A 34 0.47 4.70 -1.19
CA TYR A 34 1.19 5.75 -1.90
C TYR A 34 0.25 6.51 -2.83
N PRO A 35 0.49 7.84 -2.99
CA PRO A 35 -0.45 8.70 -3.72
C PRO A 35 -0.63 8.36 -5.19
N LYS A 36 0.45 8.07 -5.92
CA LYS A 36 0.35 7.88 -7.37
C LYS A 36 1.56 7.11 -7.92
N ALA A 37 1.27 6.07 -8.69
CA ALA A 37 2.30 5.26 -9.35
C ALA A 37 3.19 6.11 -10.27
N ASP A 38 4.47 5.75 -10.32
CA ASP A 38 5.47 6.37 -11.20
C ASP A 38 5.71 7.87 -10.96
N THR A 39 5.47 8.34 -9.74
CA THR A 39 5.93 9.66 -9.30
C THR A 39 7.26 9.50 -8.54
N PRO A 40 8.10 10.54 -8.43
CA PRO A 40 9.44 10.39 -7.85
C PRO A 40 9.48 9.77 -6.45
N GLY A 41 8.67 10.29 -5.51
CA GLY A 41 8.63 9.78 -4.16
C GLY A 41 8.09 8.36 -4.06
N CYS A 42 7.02 8.06 -4.79
CA CYS A 42 6.42 6.72 -4.78
C CYS A 42 7.34 5.71 -5.44
N THR A 43 8.05 6.09 -6.49
CA THR A 43 9.04 5.25 -7.14
C THR A 43 10.19 4.91 -6.20
N LYS A 44 10.72 5.93 -5.51
CA LYS A 44 11.80 5.73 -4.54
C LYS A 44 11.38 4.76 -3.44
N GLU A 45 10.21 4.97 -2.86
CA GLU A 45 9.67 4.11 -1.80
C GLU A 45 9.50 2.68 -2.27
N SER A 46 8.86 2.48 -3.42
CA SER A 46 8.62 1.14 -3.97
C SER A 46 9.91 0.42 -4.32
N CYS A 47 10.90 1.13 -4.87
CA CYS A 47 12.20 0.54 -5.19
C CYS A 47 12.96 0.16 -3.91
N GLU A 48 12.81 0.91 -2.83
CA GLU A 48 13.42 0.54 -1.55
C GLU A 48 12.79 -0.73 -0.98
N PHE A 49 11.47 -0.89 -1.07
CA PHE A 49 10.83 -2.15 -0.69
C PHE A 49 11.33 -3.30 -1.56
N GLN A 50 11.47 -3.09 -2.86
CA GLN A 50 11.97 -4.11 -3.76
C GLN A 50 13.41 -4.52 -3.41
N SER A 51 14.28 -3.56 -3.11
CA SER A 51 15.68 -3.86 -2.78
C SER A 51 15.82 -4.62 -1.47
N ASN A 52 14.82 -4.54 -0.59
CA ASN A 52 14.79 -5.26 0.69
C ASN A 52 13.84 -6.47 0.68
N LEU A 53 13.33 -6.84 -0.49
CA LEU A 53 12.28 -7.88 -0.57
C LEU A 53 12.75 -9.23 -0.02
N LYS A 54 14.01 -9.61 -0.25
CA LYS A 54 14.58 -10.85 0.28
C LYS A 54 14.56 -10.86 1.82
N LYS A 55 14.83 -9.72 2.44
CA LYS A 55 14.79 -9.59 3.91
C LYS A 55 13.37 -9.77 4.42
N PHE A 56 12.39 -9.14 3.77
CA PHE A 56 10.99 -9.31 4.16
C PHE A 56 10.56 -10.77 4.02
N ASN A 57 10.93 -11.43 2.93
CA ASN A 57 10.61 -12.85 2.72
C ASN A 57 11.27 -13.73 3.79
N LYS A 58 12.50 -13.43 4.18
CA LYS A 58 13.22 -14.15 5.23
C LYS A 58 12.47 -14.07 6.57
N PHE A 59 11.83 -12.93 6.85
CA PHE A 59 11.04 -12.74 8.07
C PHE A 59 9.57 -13.06 7.85
N GLU A 60 9.24 -13.83 6.82
CA GLU A 60 7.88 -14.26 6.51
C GLU A 60 6.89 -13.09 6.44
N THR A 61 7.33 -11.99 5.82
CA THR A 61 6.51 -10.79 5.65
C THR A 61 6.22 -10.56 4.17
N THR A 62 4.94 -10.48 3.82
CA THR A 62 4.50 -10.19 2.46
C THR A 62 4.23 -8.70 2.33
N VAL A 63 4.80 -8.07 1.30
CA VAL A 63 4.68 -6.64 1.04
C VAL A 63 3.58 -6.37 0.02
N PHE A 64 2.72 -5.40 0.31
CA PHE A 64 1.67 -4.94 -0.61
C PHE A 64 1.71 -3.43 -0.71
N GLY A 65 1.76 -2.92 -1.94
CA GLY A 65 1.57 -1.49 -2.19
C GLY A 65 0.14 -1.23 -2.62
N ILE A 66 -0.47 -0.16 -2.12
CA ILE A 66 -1.85 0.20 -2.47
C ILE A 66 -1.91 1.66 -2.91
N SER A 67 -2.54 1.91 -4.04
CA SER A 67 -2.88 3.25 -4.50
C SER A 67 -4.25 3.22 -5.19
N LYS A 68 -4.74 4.37 -5.61
CA LYS A 68 -5.98 4.43 -6.39
C LYS A 68 -5.76 4.27 -7.89
N ASP A 69 -4.52 4.04 -8.30
CA ASP A 69 -4.21 3.81 -9.71
C ASP A 69 -4.92 2.56 -10.26
N SER A 70 -5.19 2.56 -11.56
CA SER A 70 -5.77 1.41 -12.25
C SER A 70 -4.82 0.22 -12.28
N VAL A 71 -5.36 -0.98 -12.53
CA VAL A 71 -4.54 -2.18 -12.73
C VAL A 71 -3.51 -1.95 -13.84
N GLN A 72 -3.90 -1.29 -14.93
CA GLN A 72 -2.99 -1.01 -16.05
C GLN A 72 -1.82 -0.11 -15.62
N ARG A 73 -2.09 0.93 -14.84
CA ARG A 73 -1.03 1.82 -14.34
C ARG A 73 -0.10 1.10 -13.37
N GLN A 74 -0.66 0.27 -12.48
CA GLN A 74 0.14 -0.56 -11.58
C GLN A 74 1.00 -1.55 -12.35
N SER A 75 0.47 -2.14 -13.41
CA SER A 75 1.22 -3.05 -14.26
C SER A 75 2.42 -2.37 -14.92
N LYS A 76 2.21 -1.18 -15.49
CA LYS A 76 3.30 -0.40 -16.09
C LYS A 76 4.36 -0.01 -15.07
N PHE A 77 3.93 0.40 -13.89
CA PHE A 77 4.81 0.77 -12.80
C PHE A 77 5.68 -0.41 -12.35
N ALA A 78 5.05 -1.56 -12.11
CA ALA A 78 5.75 -2.77 -11.71
C ALA A 78 6.75 -3.23 -12.76
N GLU A 79 6.37 -3.18 -14.04
CA GLU A 79 7.25 -3.58 -15.16
C GLU A 79 8.44 -2.63 -15.29
N LYS A 80 8.18 -1.32 -15.25
CA LYS A 80 9.22 -0.31 -15.42
C LYS A 80 10.32 -0.41 -14.37
N TYR A 81 9.95 -0.67 -13.14
CA TYR A 81 10.91 -0.72 -12.02
C TYR A 81 11.15 -2.13 -11.50
N LYS A 82 10.65 -3.15 -12.19
CA LYS A 82 10.87 -4.58 -11.88
C LYS A 82 10.45 -4.91 -10.44
N LEU A 83 9.27 -4.42 -10.05
CA LEU A 83 8.72 -4.68 -8.72
C LEU A 83 8.12 -6.09 -8.69
N LYS A 84 8.57 -6.92 -7.74
CA LYS A 84 8.20 -8.35 -7.65
C LYS A 84 7.21 -8.64 -6.54
N PHE A 85 6.54 -7.63 -6.00
CA PHE A 85 5.50 -7.80 -4.98
C PHE A 85 4.19 -7.24 -5.52
N ASN A 86 3.08 -7.52 -4.81
CA ASN A 86 1.75 -7.10 -5.28
C ASN A 86 1.55 -5.59 -5.14
N LEU A 87 1.14 -4.95 -6.22
CA LEU A 87 0.64 -3.59 -6.24
C LEU A 87 -0.88 -3.68 -6.44
N LEU A 88 -1.64 -3.17 -5.49
CA LEU A 88 -3.08 -3.33 -5.45
C LEU A 88 -3.77 -2.02 -5.86
N SER A 89 -4.87 -2.16 -6.60
CA SER A 89 -5.62 -1.03 -7.13
C SER A 89 -6.90 -0.82 -6.32
N ASP A 90 -6.98 0.32 -5.62
CA ASP A 90 -8.17 0.74 -4.87
C ASP A 90 -8.82 1.92 -5.59
N GLU A 91 -9.32 1.69 -6.81
CA GLU A 91 -9.85 2.75 -7.66
C GLU A 91 -11.04 3.48 -7.05
N SER A 92 -11.84 2.80 -6.24
CA SER A 92 -13.01 3.36 -5.58
C SER A 92 -12.67 4.11 -4.29
N GLU A 93 -11.42 4.12 -3.85
CA GLU A 93 -10.90 4.72 -2.61
C GLU A 93 -11.52 4.18 -1.31
N LYS A 94 -12.34 3.14 -1.38
CA LYS A 94 -13.03 2.58 -0.21
C LYS A 94 -12.08 2.03 0.84
N ILE A 95 -11.02 1.34 0.40
CA ILE A 95 -10.03 0.80 1.31
C ILE A 95 -9.17 1.92 1.89
N CYS A 96 -8.79 2.90 1.06
CA CYS A 96 -8.07 4.08 1.53
C CYS A 96 -8.87 4.84 2.59
N GLU A 97 -10.18 4.97 2.43
CA GLU A 97 -11.05 5.59 3.44
C GLU A 97 -11.07 4.77 4.73
N LYS A 98 -11.22 3.46 4.62
CA LYS A 98 -11.27 2.54 5.78
C LYS A 98 -9.99 2.63 6.61
N PHE A 99 -8.83 2.76 5.96
CA PHE A 99 -7.54 2.89 6.65
C PHE A 99 -7.26 4.32 7.13
N GLY A 100 -8.11 5.28 6.79
CA GLY A 100 -7.93 6.67 7.19
C GLY A 100 -6.80 7.37 6.46
N VAL A 101 -6.46 6.92 5.24
CA VAL A 101 -5.39 7.51 4.44
C VAL A 101 -5.91 8.36 3.28
N TRP A 102 -7.23 8.41 3.06
CA TRP A 102 -7.87 9.26 2.07
C TRP A 102 -8.22 10.59 2.72
N VAL A 103 -7.41 11.60 2.51
CA VAL A 103 -7.44 12.83 3.30
C VAL A 103 -7.48 14.07 2.41
N ASN A 104 -7.89 15.18 2.98
CA ASN A 104 -7.81 16.47 2.32
C ASN A 104 -6.36 16.95 2.27
N LYS A 105 -5.92 17.36 1.09
CA LYS A 105 -4.59 17.91 0.84
C LYS A 105 -4.74 19.31 0.24
N SER A 106 -3.73 20.15 0.43
CA SER A 106 -3.68 21.49 -0.12
C SER A 106 -2.39 21.68 -0.90
N MET A 107 -2.50 22.27 -2.10
CA MET A 107 -1.35 22.59 -2.93
C MET A 107 -1.70 23.84 -3.76
N TYR A 108 -0.85 24.87 -3.67
CA TYR A 108 -1.04 26.14 -4.40
C TYR A 108 -2.43 26.74 -4.18
N GLY A 109 -2.91 26.72 -2.92
CA GLY A 109 -4.22 27.27 -2.57
C GLY A 109 -5.42 26.41 -2.95
N ARG A 110 -5.21 25.25 -3.57
CA ARG A 110 -6.28 24.32 -3.92
C ARG A 110 -6.36 23.19 -2.91
N THR A 111 -7.60 22.84 -2.54
CA THR A 111 -7.87 21.69 -1.68
C THR A 111 -8.34 20.52 -2.54
N TYR A 112 -7.77 19.35 -2.34
CA TYR A 112 -8.17 18.11 -3.03
C TYR A 112 -8.03 16.94 -2.11
N LYS A 113 -8.65 15.81 -2.45
CA LYS A 113 -8.49 14.58 -1.68
C LYS A 113 -7.40 13.72 -2.32
N GLY A 114 -6.59 13.10 -1.48
CA GLY A 114 -5.54 12.20 -1.93
C GLY A 114 -5.09 11.28 -0.82
N ILE A 115 -4.22 10.34 -1.18
CA ILE A 115 -3.68 9.38 -0.23
C ILE A 115 -2.55 10.02 0.58
N GLU A 116 -2.69 9.96 1.92
CA GLU A 116 -1.60 10.27 2.83
C GLU A 116 -0.70 9.06 2.93
N ARG A 117 0.57 9.22 2.55
CA ARG A 117 1.55 8.12 2.55
C ARG A 117 1.64 7.51 3.94
N SER A 118 1.28 6.24 4.06
CA SER A 118 1.20 5.54 5.34
C SER A 118 1.60 4.07 5.17
N THR A 119 2.14 3.49 6.22
CA THR A 119 2.54 2.09 6.23
C THR A 119 1.94 1.38 7.43
N PHE A 120 1.43 0.18 7.22
CA PHE A 120 0.78 -0.64 8.25
C PHE A 120 1.48 -1.99 8.30
N LEU A 121 1.86 -2.41 9.50
CA LEU A 121 2.39 -3.76 9.72
C LEU A 121 1.35 -4.57 10.46
N VAL A 122 0.97 -5.71 9.89
CA VAL A 122 -0.08 -6.59 10.41
C VAL A 122 0.54 -7.95 10.76
N GLY A 123 0.28 -8.42 11.99
CA GLY A 123 0.80 -9.68 12.46
C GLY A 123 0.09 -10.90 11.86
N LYS A 124 0.63 -12.09 12.12
CA LYS A 124 0.05 -13.35 11.64
C LYS A 124 -1.37 -13.59 12.16
N ASN A 125 -1.70 -13.02 13.31
CA ASN A 125 -3.04 -13.11 13.90
C ASN A 125 -4.03 -12.09 13.32
N GLY A 126 -3.61 -11.30 12.34
CA GLY A 126 -4.43 -10.28 11.71
C GLY A 126 -4.56 -8.98 12.48
N LYS A 127 -3.85 -8.82 13.60
CA LYS A 127 -3.86 -7.57 14.36
C LYS A 127 -2.81 -6.60 13.88
N ILE A 128 -3.18 -5.33 13.80
CA ILE A 128 -2.27 -4.25 13.39
C ILE A 128 -1.24 -4.05 14.50
N LEU A 129 0.04 -4.27 14.16
CA LEU A 129 1.14 -4.14 15.11
C LEU A 129 1.70 -2.72 15.16
N LYS A 130 1.79 -2.06 14.01
CA LYS A 130 2.39 -0.74 13.91
C LYS A 130 1.79 0.03 12.75
N ILE A 131 1.63 1.35 12.94
CA ILE A 131 1.16 2.27 11.90
C ILE A 131 2.15 3.44 11.82
N TRP A 132 2.62 3.73 10.61
CA TRP A 132 3.41 4.92 10.33
C TRP A 132 2.59 5.81 9.40
N ARG A 133 2.24 7.01 9.87
CA ARG A 133 1.48 7.97 9.07
C ARG A 133 2.39 9.10 8.60
N LYS A 134 2.00 9.77 7.51
CA LYS A 134 2.76 10.88 6.91
C LYS A 134 4.22 10.50 6.67
N VAL A 135 4.41 9.34 6.08
CA VAL A 135 5.75 8.81 5.79
C VAL A 135 6.47 9.72 4.79
N LYS A 136 7.72 10.04 5.07
CA LYS A 136 8.58 10.80 4.17
C LYS A 136 9.56 9.85 3.48
N VAL A 137 9.80 10.09 2.20
CA VAL A 137 10.72 9.29 1.39
C VAL A 137 11.86 10.12 0.84
#